data_846af9129e9ef9848d733ee8de08d0ac
#
_entry.id   846af9129e9ef9848d733ee8de08d0ac
#
_cell.length_a   1.000
_cell.length_b   1.000
_cell.length_c   1.000
_cell.angle_alpha   90.00
_cell.angle_beta   90.00
_cell.angle_gamma   90.00
#
_symmetry.space_group_name_H-M   'P 1'
#
loop_
_entity.id
_entity.type
_entity.pdbx_description
1 polymer ?
#
loop_
_entity_poly.entity_id
_entity_poly.type
_entity_poly.pdbx_seq_one_letter_code
_entity_poly.pdbx_strand_id
1 'polypeptide(L)'
;MKLNRVGIVSKFGSEESENAAKKVAKKFLASKAEVFTIAPVSVEGAKRIESVDELNDKKLDLVVTMGGDGTTLRTFRSLTNEIPLLTINVGGNRGILSEITLDKIDTAIADMKSNKVWFDKRTRVVASSGGEEYSPALNEIYINRQNMTKTAEFEIKFQNDIVKHKMDGVMISTPSGSTGHSFSLGGPVLHESLDILIITPIAPVLRLLPSIVVPDEKIEVICSHDTNIVMDAQVIKTAGFEESIVIKKHPKRAVFVRLKKRGLRQMGKLGV
;
A
#
# COMPACT_ATOMS: atom_id res chain seq x y z
N MET A 1 0.34 -20.46 12.36
CA MET A 1 0.96 -20.47 11.02
C MET A 1 2.41 -20.97 11.12
N LYS A 2 2.99 -21.42 10.00
CA LYS A 2 4.44 -21.71 9.96
C LYS A 2 5.22 -20.41 10.04
N LEU A 3 6.41 -20.43 10.63
CA LEU A 3 7.33 -19.30 10.76
C LEU A 3 8.77 -19.78 10.49
N ASN A 4 8.95 -20.56 9.42
CA ASN A 4 10.24 -21.16 9.08
C ASN A 4 11.14 -20.16 8.34
N ARG A 5 10.55 -19.27 7.55
CA ARG A 5 11.27 -18.30 6.72
C ARG A 5 10.66 -16.91 6.87
N VAL A 6 11.42 -15.96 7.40
CA VAL A 6 10.93 -14.64 7.79
C VAL A 6 11.79 -13.54 7.22
N GLY A 7 11.17 -12.59 6.51
CA GLY A 7 11.78 -11.36 6.03
C GLY A 7 11.62 -10.23 7.04
N ILE A 8 12.65 -9.42 7.25
CA ILE A 8 12.65 -8.30 8.20
C ILE A 8 12.96 -7.01 7.45
N VAL A 9 12.04 -6.06 7.49
CA VAL A 9 12.13 -4.76 6.79
C VAL A 9 12.07 -3.63 7.81
N SER A 10 13.07 -2.74 7.82
CA SER A 10 13.08 -1.53 8.65
C SER A 10 12.76 -0.27 7.82
N LYS A 11 12.37 0.80 8.52
CA LYS A 11 12.33 2.13 7.92
C LYS A 11 13.76 2.54 7.54
N PHE A 12 13.96 2.86 6.27
CA PHE A 12 15.25 3.31 5.78
C PHE A 12 15.71 4.61 6.48
N GLY A 13 17.00 4.67 6.85
CA GLY A 13 17.60 5.84 7.50
C GLY A 13 17.07 6.12 8.91
N SER A 14 16.49 5.12 9.59
CA SER A 14 16.01 5.25 10.98
C SER A 14 16.73 4.25 11.87
N GLU A 15 17.69 4.75 12.65
CA GLU A 15 18.45 3.93 13.59
C GLU A 15 17.54 3.19 14.61
N GLU A 16 16.48 3.84 15.07
CA GLU A 16 15.49 3.24 15.96
C GLU A 16 14.82 2.04 15.31
N SER A 17 14.38 2.17 14.05
CA SER A 17 13.76 1.08 13.29
C SER A 17 14.75 -0.04 12.97
N GLU A 18 16.00 0.28 12.67
CA GLU A 18 17.06 -0.71 12.43
C GLU A 18 17.40 -1.48 13.70
N ASN A 19 17.47 -0.81 14.84
CA ASN A 19 17.69 -1.46 16.14
C ASN A 19 16.50 -2.35 16.54
N ALA A 20 15.27 -1.93 16.26
CA ALA A 20 14.08 -2.76 16.41
C ALA A 20 14.14 -4.01 15.51
N ALA A 21 14.54 -3.83 14.25
CA ALA A 21 14.71 -4.93 13.29
C ALA A 21 15.73 -5.96 13.76
N LYS A 22 16.87 -5.52 14.29
CA LYS A 22 17.88 -6.41 14.88
C LYS A 22 17.32 -7.22 16.06
N LYS A 23 16.54 -6.59 16.96
CA LYS A 23 15.88 -7.27 18.08
C LYS A 23 14.88 -8.33 17.61
N VAL A 24 14.03 -7.96 16.63
CA VAL A 24 13.01 -8.88 16.08
C VAL A 24 13.68 -10.05 15.35
N ALA A 25 14.71 -9.78 14.53
CA ALA A 25 15.45 -10.83 13.84
C ALA A 25 16.04 -11.88 14.81
N LYS A 26 16.67 -11.43 15.92
CA LYS A 26 17.19 -12.34 16.95
C LYS A 26 16.11 -13.24 17.56
N LYS A 27 14.88 -12.72 17.77
CA LYS A 27 13.76 -13.53 18.30
C LYS A 27 13.31 -14.62 17.32
N PHE A 28 13.27 -14.33 16.02
CA PHE A 28 12.94 -15.34 15.02
C PHE A 28 14.06 -16.36 14.85
N LEU A 29 15.34 -15.94 14.88
CA LEU A 29 16.49 -16.85 14.89
C LEU A 29 16.46 -17.81 16.10
N ALA A 30 16.17 -17.30 17.29
CA ALA A 30 16.01 -18.10 18.50
C ALA A 30 14.84 -19.12 18.36
N SER A 31 13.86 -18.82 17.53
CA SER A 31 12.76 -19.72 17.16
C SER A 31 13.11 -20.72 16.05
N LYS A 32 14.38 -20.79 15.62
CA LYS A 32 14.91 -21.64 14.54
C LYS A 32 14.35 -21.27 13.14
N ALA A 33 13.92 -20.04 12.93
CA ALA A 33 13.54 -19.56 11.62
C ALA A 33 14.78 -19.16 10.81
N GLU A 34 14.73 -19.38 9.50
CA GLU A 34 15.64 -18.75 8.55
C GLU A 34 15.22 -17.29 8.37
N VAL A 35 16.10 -16.35 8.70
CA VAL A 35 15.78 -14.93 8.73
C VAL A 35 16.54 -14.19 7.63
N PHE A 36 15.83 -13.33 6.90
CA PHE A 36 16.37 -12.43 5.89
C PHE A 36 16.23 -10.99 6.39
N THR A 37 17.34 -10.23 6.38
CA THR A 37 17.34 -8.81 6.75
C THR A 37 17.73 -7.96 5.56
N ILE A 38 17.13 -6.78 5.44
CA ILE A 38 17.43 -5.82 4.37
C ILE A 38 18.57 -4.90 4.83
N ALA A 39 19.53 -4.62 3.95
CA ALA A 39 20.59 -3.63 4.20
C ALA A 39 20.00 -2.27 4.64
N PRO A 40 20.60 -1.56 5.64
CA PRO A 40 21.86 -1.84 6.30
C PRO A 40 21.78 -2.79 7.52
N VAL A 41 20.61 -3.36 7.82
CA VAL A 41 20.42 -4.23 9.00
C VAL A 41 21.21 -5.52 8.79
N SER A 42 22.15 -5.80 9.71
CA SER A 42 22.92 -7.02 9.76
C SER A 42 22.80 -7.65 11.14
N VAL A 43 22.56 -8.97 11.18
CA VAL A 43 22.41 -9.76 12.41
C VAL A 43 23.11 -11.10 12.20
N GLU A 44 23.93 -11.51 13.14
CA GLU A 44 24.59 -12.82 13.10
C GLU A 44 23.53 -13.94 13.00
N GLY A 45 23.75 -14.87 12.09
CA GLY A 45 22.81 -15.96 11.78
C GLY A 45 21.68 -15.60 10.82
N ALA A 46 21.48 -14.33 10.46
CA ALA A 46 20.54 -13.91 9.43
C ALA A 46 21.23 -13.77 8.06
N LYS A 47 20.47 -13.99 6.99
CA LYS A 47 20.92 -13.75 5.63
C LYS A 47 20.59 -12.31 5.24
N ARG A 48 21.62 -11.49 5.02
CA ARG A 48 21.44 -10.11 4.53
C ARG A 48 21.21 -10.11 3.02
N ILE A 49 20.24 -9.31 2.59
CA ILE A 49 19.94 -9.01 1.18
C ILE A 49 19.89 -7.49 0.98
N GLU A 50 19.95 -7.01 -0.26
CA GLU A 50 20.12 -5.59 -0.52
C GLU A 50 18.77 -4.86 -0.69
N SER A 51 17.72 -5.53 -1.16
CA SER A 51 16.43 -4.90 -1.42
C SER A 51 15.24 -5.71 -0.91
N VAL A 52 14.08 -5.04 -0.76
CA VAL A 52 12.82 -5.69 -0.40
C VAL A 52 12.33 -6.60 -1.53
N ASP A 53 12.64 -6.26 -2.79
CA ASP A 53 12.20 -7.02 -3.97
C ASP A 53 12.78 -8.45 -3.97
N GLU A 54 14.00 -8.62 -3.45
CA GLU A 54 14.62 -9.94 -3.32
C GLU A 54 13.87 -10.90 -2.39
N LEU A 55 13.00 -10.37 -1.51
CA LEU A 55 12.14 -11.19 -0.65
C LEU A 55 11.16 -12.06 -1.44
N ASN A 56 10.79 -11.65 -2.66
CA ASN A 56 9.86 -12.40 -3.51
C ASN A 56 10.34 -13.82 -3.85
N ASP A 57 11.66 -14.01 -3.94
CA ASP A 57 12.28 -15.29 -4.31
C ASP A 57 12.58 -16.19 -3.10
N LYS A 58 12.38 -15.69 -1.87
CA LYS A 58 12.78 -16.39 -0.65
C LYS A 58 11.74 -17.38 -0.10
N LYS A 59 10.55 -17.52 -0.73
CA LYS A 59 9.44 -18.41 -0.28
C LYS A 59 9.13 -18.19 1.20
N LEU A 60 8.88 -16.93 1.58
CA LEU A 60 8.67 -16.53 2.96
C LEU A 60 7.30 -16.95 3.49
N ASP A 61 7.26 -17.34 4.78
CA ASP A 61 6.01 -17.53 5.53
C ASP A 61 5.47 -16.20 6.09
N LEU A 62 6.37 -15.22 6.33
CA LEU A 62 6.06 -13.93 6.95
C LEU A 62 7.07 -12.87 6.54
N VAL A 63 6.60 -11.65 6.36
CA VAL A 63 7.43 -10.45 6.40
C VAL A 63 7.04 -9.64 7.64
N VAL A 64 8.01 -9.06 8.32
CA VAL A 64 7.78 -8.15 9.46
C VAL A 64 8.35 -6.79 9.12
N THR A 65 7.53 -5.73 9.22
CA THR A 65 7.98 -4.36 9.00
C THR A 65 8.08 -3.59 10.31
N MET A 66 9.17 -2.84 10.48
CA MET A 66 9.38 -1.88 11.56
C MET A 66 9.34 -0.46 11.01
N GLY A 67 8.34 0.32 11.43
CA GLY A 67 8.15 1.71 11.00
C GLY A 67 6.68 2.10 11.00
N GLY A 68 6.36 3.22 10.33
CA GLY A 68 4.99 3.71 10.14
C GLY A 68 4.34 3.20 8.84
N ASP A 69 3.21 3.84 8.49
CA ASP A 69 2.42 3.48 7.30
C ASP A 69 3.25 3.54 6.00
N GLY A 70 4.12 4.55 5.84
CA GLY A 70 4.97 4.67 4.65
C GLY A 70 5.92 3.47 4.44
N THR A 71 6.46 2.87 5.51
CA THR A 71 7.28 1.66 5.42
C THR A 71 6.43 0.46 4.99
N THR A 72 5.22 0.36 5.54
CA THR A 72 4.25 -0.69 5.19
C THR A 72 3.83 -0.60 3.72
N LEU A 73 3.49 0.60 3.23
CA LEU A 73 3.13 0.84 1.84
C LEU A 73 4.28 0.46 0.89
N ARG A 74 5.50 0.93 1.20
CA ARG A 74 6.70 0.58 0.42
C ARG A 74 6.92 -0.93 0.37
N THR A 75 6.77 -1.62 1.50
CA THR A 75 6.96 -3.07 1.55
C THR A 75 5.92 -3.79 0.69
N PHE A 76 4.63 -3.44 0.79
CA PHE A 76 3.61 -4.05 -0.06
C PHE A 76 3.79 -3.75 -1.54
N ARG A 77 4.30 -2.58 -1.90
CA ARG A 77 4.58 -2.24 -3.29
C ARG A 77 5.66 -3.13 -3.90
N SER A 78 6.69 -3.47 -3.12
CA SER A 78 7.76 -4.37 -3.55
C SER A 78 7.36 -5.86 -3.54
N LEU A 79 6.40 -6.26 -2.70
CA LEU A 79 5.96 -7.65 -2.65
C LEU A 79 4.98 -7.98 -3.79
N THR A 80 5.41 -8.82 -4.72
CA THR A 80 4.60 -9.28 -5.87
C THR A 80 3.70 -10.46 -5.51
N ASN A 81 3.97 -11.17 -4.40
CA ASN A 81 3.21 -12.32 -3.92
C ASN A 81 2.35 -11.96 -2.70
N GLU A 82 1.39 -12.83 -2.35
CA GLU A 82 0.55 -12.70 -1.15
C GLU A 82 1.29 -13.21 0.11
N ILE A 83 2.43 -12.58 0.44
CA ILE A 83 3.17 -12.92 1.66
C ILE A 83 2.53 -12.18 2.83
N PRO A 84 2.17 -12.88 3.94
CA PRO A 84 1.63 -12.24 5.13
C PRO A 84 2.61 -11.22 5.72
N LEU A 85 2.11 -10.04 6.10
CA LEU A 85 2.89 -8.94 6.67
C LEU A 85 2.42 -8.62 8.09
N LEU A 86 3.32 -8.72 9.07
CA LEU A 86 3.13 -8.19 10.41
C LEU A 86 3.76 -6.80 10.49
N THR A 87 2.99 -5.80 10.93
CA THR A 87 3.42 -4.41 10.99
C THR A 87 3.66 -3.98 12.43
N ILE A 88 4.87 -3.51 12.72
CA ILE A 88 5.30 -3.04 14.05
C ILE A 88 5.53 -1.54 13.97
N ASN A 89 4.80 -0.78 14.80
CA ASN A 89 5.04 0.64 14.95
C ASN A 89 6.35 0.88 15.71
N VAL A 90 7.23 1.67 15.12
CA VAL A 90 8.50 2.09 15.74
C VAL A 90 8.65 3.59 15.53
N GLY A 91 8.67 4.33 16.63
CA GLY A 91 8.78 5.80 16.63
C GLY A 91 7.51 6.51 16.15
N GLY A 92 7.36 7.77 16.55
CA GLY A 92 6.30 8.68 16.07
C GLY A 92 4.86 8.29 16.45
N ASN A 93 3.91 8.94 15.77
CA ASN A 93 2.49 8.64 15.94
C ASN A 93 2.14 7.25 15.40
N ARG A 94 1.25 6.54 16.09
CA ARG A 94 0.81 5.22 15.67
C ARG A 94 0.12 5.30 14.30
N GLY A 95 0.74 4.66 13.30
CA GLY A 95 0.13 4.49 11.99
C GLY A 95 -1.08 3.56 12.06
N ILE A 96 -2.01 3.74 11.13
CA ILE A 96 -3.24 2.93 11.03
C ILE A 96 -2.96 1.51 10.57
N LEU A 97 -1.97 1.35 9.72
CA LEU A 97 -1.61 0.05 9.19
C LEU A 97 -0.84 -0.80 10.22
N SER A 98 -0.32 -0.16 11.28
CA SER A 98 0.43 -0.86 12.33
C SER A 98 -0.46 -1.76 13.18
N GLU A 99 -0.02 -3.00 13.42
CA GLU A 99 -0.74 -3.96 14.25
C GLU A 99 -0.33 -3.90 15.72
N ILE A 100 0.98 -3.90 15.97
CA ILE A 100 1.56 -3.93 17.31
C ILE A 100 2.65 -2.89 17.51
N THR A 101 3.04 -2.71 18.77
CA THR A 101 4.28 -2.06 19.22
C THR A 101 5.34 -3.11 19.51
N LEU A 102 6.61 -2.73 19.57
CA LEU A 102 7.74 -3.65 19.68
C LEU A 102 7.71 -4.54 20.95
N ASP A 103 7.18 -4.01 22.05
CA ASP A 103 7.01 -4.73 23.31
C ASP A 103 6.10 -5.97 23.21
N LYS A 104 5.21 -6.01 22.20
CA LYS A 104 4.24 -7.10 22.00
C LYS A 104 4.73 -8.20 21.06
N ILE A 105 5.97 -8.15 20.60
CA ILE A 105 6.48 -9.10 19.59
C ILE A 105 6.45 -10.56 20.06
N ASP A 106 6.77 -10.83 21.33
CA ASP A 106 6.79 -12.21 21.86
C ASP A 106 5.39 -12.82 21.89
N THR A 107 4.39 -12.03 22.32
CA THR A 107 2.98 -12.42 22.27
C THR A 107 2.54 -12.66 20.83
N ALA A 108 2.91 -11.79 19.91
CA ALA A 108 2.56 -11.93 18.50
C ALA A 108 3.14 -13.22 17.88
N ILE A 109 4.40 -13.56 18.19
CA ILE A 109 5.03 -14.81 17.73
C ILE A 109 4.30 -16.03 18.31
N ALA A 110 3.93 -16.00 19.59
CA ALA A 110 3.18 -17.08 20.23
C ALA A 110 1.78 -17.26 19.61
N ASP A 111 1.06 -16.16 19.38
CA ASP A 111 -0.26 -16.16 18.74
C ASP A 111 -0.21 -16.68 17.31
N MET A 112 0.80 -16.26 16.53
CA MET A 112 1.00 -16.77 15.17
C MET A 112 1.28 -18.27 15.16
N LYS A 113 2.16 -18.78 16.04
CA LYS A 113 2.46 -20.22 16.16
C LYS A 113 1.22 -21.03 16.57
N SER A 114 0.38 -20.47 17.43
CA SER A 114 -0.86 -21.09 17.94
C SER A 114 -2.05 -20.91 17.00
N ASN A 115 -1.87 -20.35 15.80
CA ASN A 115 -2.93 -20.00 14.83
C ASN A 115 -4.02 -19.08 15.41
N LYS A 116 -3.68 -18.23 16.38
CA LYS A 116 -4.60 -17.23 16.97
C LYS A 116 -4.49 -15.88 16.27
N VAL A 117 -4.40 -15.90 14.94
CA VAL A 117 -4.28 -14.69 14.09
C VAL A 117 -5.26 -14.74 12.96
N TRP A 118 -5.55 -13.58 12.37
CA TRP A 118 -6.38 -13.41 11.18
C TRP A 118 -5.56 -12.85 10.04
N PHE A 119 -5.95 -13.20 8.81
CA PHE A 119 -5.38 -12.63 7.60
C PHE A 119 -6.38 -11.61 7.03
N ASP A 120 -6.01 -10.33 7.13
CA ASP A 120 -6.76 -9.22 6.54
C ASP A 120 -6.23 -9.00 5.12
N LYS A 121 -7.01 -9.42 4.12
CA LYS A 121 -6.65 -9.35 2.70
C LYS A 121 -7.25 -8.10 2.09
N ARG A 122 -6.40 -7.21 1.57
CA ARG A 122 -6.80 -5.93 1.00
C ARG A 122 -6.50 -5.84 -0.49
N THR A 123 -7.42 -5.23 -1.22
CA THR A 123 -7.25 -4.93 -2.64
C THR A 123 -6.06 -3.99 -2.84
N ARG A 124 -5.30 -4.25 -3.90
CA ARG A 124 -4.30 -3.35 -4.45
C ARG A 124 -4.70 -2.98 -5.87
N VAL A 125 -4.28 -1.81 -6.33
CA VAL A 125 -4.47 -1.36 -7.71
C VAL A 125 -3.12 -1.21 -8.40
N VAL A 126 -3.11 -1.37 -9.70
CA VAL A 126 -1.92 -1.20 -10.53
C VAL A 126 -2.28 -0.34 -11.73
N ALA A 127 -1.37 0.57 -12.11
CA ALA A 127 -1.49 1.34 -13.34
C ALA A 127 -0.52 0.81 -14.39
N SER A 128 -0.89 1.00 -15.66
CA SER A 128 -0.03 0.79 -16.81
C SER A 128 -0.23 1.88 -17.84
N SER A 129 0.83 2.26 -18.54
CA SER A 129 0.80 3.20 -19.67
C SER A 129 1.95 2.88 -20.61
N GLY A 130 1.81 3.13 -21.91
CA GLY A 130 2.86 2.85 -22.89
C GLY A 130 3.33 1.38 -22.96
N GLY A 131 2.51 0.43 -22.52
CA GLY A 131 2.86 -1.00 -22.45
C GLY A 131 3.67 -1.40 -21.21
N GLU A 132 4.02 -0.47 -20.32
CA GLU A 132 4.68 -0.72 -19.03
C GLU A 132 3.63 -0.82 -17.91
N GLU A 133 3.68 -1.90 -17.10
CA GLU A 133 2.92 -2.01 -15.87
C GLU A 133 3.78 -1.53 -14.70
N TYR A 134 3.22 -0.68 -13.84
CA TYR A 134 3.94 -0.07 -12.73
C TYR A 134 3.79 -0.87 -11.44
N SER A 135 4.47 -0.44 -10.37
CA SER A 135 4.34 -1.08 -9.06
C SER A 135 2.95 -0.86 -8.46
N PRO A 136 2.37 -1.87 -7.78
CA PRO A 136 1.02 -1.78 -7.23
C PRO A 136 0.94 -0.78 -6.07
N ALA A 137 -0.22 -0.13 -5.93
CA ALA A 137 -0.58 0.73 -4.81
C ALA A 137 -1.56 0.03 -3.88
N LEU A 138 -1.41 0.23 -2.56
CA LEU A 138 -2.36 -0.22 -1.56
C LEU A 138 -3.48 0.81 -1.34
N ASN A 139 -3.14 2.10 -1.34
CA ASN A 139 -4.09 3.17 -1.07
C ASN A 139 -4.69 3.72 -2.37
N GLU A 140 -3.87 4.35 -3.21
CA GLU A 140 -4.36 5.06 -4.38
C GLU A 140 -3.33 5.19 -5.51
N ILE A 141 -3.86 5.41 -6.71
CA ILE A 141 -3.13 5.95 -7.86
C ILE A 141 -3.71 7.34 -8.12
N TYR A 142 -2.84 8.34 -8.05
CA TYR A 142 -3.16 9.72 -8.32
C TYR A 142 -2.58 10.14 -9.67
N ILE A 143 -3.42 10.67 -10.57
CA ILE A 143 -3.03 11.13 -11.90
C ILE A 143 -3.30 12.62 -11.96
N ASN A 144 -2.26 13.42 -12.17
CA ASN A 144 -2.39 14.86 -12.27
C ASN A 144 -1.62 15.42 -13.48
N ARG A 145 -2.12 16.53 -14.01
CA ARG A 145 -1.41 17.27 -15.05
C ARG A 145 -0.04 17.76 -14.58
N GLN A 146 0.96 17.69 -15.45
CA GLN A 146 2.30 18.22 -15.12
C GLN A 146 2.33 19.75 -15.19
N ASN A 147 1.71 20.32 -16.23
CA ASN A 147 1.70 21.76 -16.40
C ASN A 147 0.55 22.41 -15.62
N MET A 148 0.89 23.02 -14.47
CA MET A 148 -0.07 23.66 -13.57
C MET A 148 -0.66 24.97 -14.13
N THR A 149 -0.12 25.54 -15.22
CA THR A 149 -0.60 26.80 -15.82
C THR A 149 -1.66 26.60 -16.89
N LYS A 150 -1.87 25.36 -17.37
CA LYS A 150 -2.84 25.04 -18.43
C LYS A 150 -3.95 24.18 -17.87
N THR A 151 -5.19 24.48 -18.21
CA THR A 151 -6.34 23.62 -17.87
C THR A 151 -6.25 22.32 -18.65
N ALA A 152 -6.37 21.19 -17.96
CA ALA A 152 -6.37 19.87 -18.57
C ALA A 152 -7.79 19.27 -18.60
N GLU A 153 -8.13 18.57 -19.67
CA GLU A 153 -9.33 17.76 -19.77
C GLU A 153 -8.94 16.29 -19.50
N PHE A 154 -9.66 15.66 -18.60
CA PHE A 154 -9.54 14.25 -18.31
C PHE A 154 -10.75 13.51 -18.85
N GLU A 155 -10.50 12.46 -19.60
CA GLU A 155 -11.48 11.48 -20.04
C GLU A 155 -11.31 10.22 -19.19
N ILE A 156 -12.35 9.85 -18.45
CA ILE A 156 -12.37 8.66 -17.59
C ILE A 156 -13.37 7.68 -18.20
N LYS A 157 -12.88 6.51 -18.58
CA LYS A 157 -13.72 5.43 -19.12
C LYS A 157 -13.85 4.32 -18.07
N PHE A 158 -15.07 3.95 -17.80
CA PHE A 158 -15.42 2.87 -16.92
C PHE A 158 -16.59 2.07 -17.51
N GLN A 159 -16.40 0.78 -17.78
CA GLN A 159 -17.34 -0.05 -18.52
C GLN A 159 -17.70 0.60 -19.87
N ASN A 160 -18.97 0.95 -20.08
CA ASN A 160 -19.47 1.62 -21.29
C ASN A 160 -19.65 3.14 -21.11
N ASP A 161 -19.34 3.66 -19.92
CA ASP A 161 -19.51 5.08 -19.60
C ASP A 161 -18.22 5.86 -19.82
N ILE A 162 -18.37 7.10 -20.28
CA ILE A 162 -17.28 8.05 -20.49
C ILE A 162 -17.64 9.35 -19.78
N VAL A 163 -16.76 9.77 -18.86
CA VAL A 163 -16.86 11.04 -18.15
C VAL A 163 -15.73 11.94 -18.61
N LYS A 164 -16.05 13.12 -19.16
CA LYS A 164 -15.07 14.13 -19.60
C LYS A 164 -15.23 15.40 -18.79
N HIS A 165 -14.17 15.81 -18.11
CA HIS A 165 -14.17 17.04 -17.33
C HIS A 165 -12.80 17.72 -17.28
N LYS A 166 -12.83 19.06 -17.21
CA LYS A 166 -11.64 19.87 -16.91
C LYS A 166 -11.37 19.85 -15.41
N MET A 167 -10.19 19.38 -15.03
CA MET A 167 -9.76 19.26 -13.64
C MET A 167 -8.23 19.22 -13.53
N ASP A 168 -7.70 19.31 -12.33
CA ASP A 168 -6.25 19.22 -12.08
C ASP A 168 -5.75 17.77 -12.07
N GLY A 169 -6.64 16.83 -11.83
CA GLY A 169 -6.33 15.41 -11.80
C GLY A 169 -7.49 14.54 -11.36
N VAL A 170 -7.23 13.25 -11.30
CA VAL A 170 -8.15 12.23 -10.78
C VAL A 170 -7.40 11.26 -9.90
N MET A 171 -8.03 10.81 -8.84
CA MET A 171 -7.51 9.81 -7.92
C MET A 171 -8.37 8.54 -7.99
N ILE A 172 -7.72 7.40 -8.16
CA ILE A 172 -8.36 6.09 -8.10
C ILE A 172 -7.89 5.41 -6.80
N SER A 173 -8.80 5.29 -5.83
CA SER A 173 -8.48 4.79 -4.49
C SER A 173 -9.11 3.44 -4.22
N THR A 174 -8.39 2.61 -3.47
CA THR A 174 -8.91 1.38 -2.88
C THR A 174 -9.70 1.71 -1.59
N PRO A 175 -10.46 0.76 -1.03
CA PRO A 175 -11.02 0.94 0.31
C PRO A 175 -9.98 1.24 1.39
N SER A 176 -8.75 0.72 1.27
CA SER A 176 -7.65 1.05 2.19
C SER A 176 -7.24 2.52 2.11
N GLY A 177 -7.27 3.12 0.92
CA GLY A 177 -6.98 4.54 0.69
C GLY A 177 -8.13 5.48 1.02
N SER A 178 -9.35 4.96 1.27
CA SER A 178 -10.55 5.79 1.47
C SER A 178 -10.48 6.73 2.68
N THR A 179 -9.64 6.44 3.68
CA THR A 179 -9.37 7.32 4.84
C THR A 179 -8.08 8.13 4.71
N GLY A 180 -7.42 8.04 3.55
CA GLY A 180 -6.21 8.79 3.22
C GLY A 180 -6.48 10.06 2.43
N HIS A 181 -5.73 10.24 1.35
CA HIS A 181 -5.82 11.43 0.50
C HIS A 181 -7.21 11.56 -0.17
N SER A 182 -7.85 10.44 -0.55
CA SER A 182 -9.22 10.44 -1.09
C SER A 182 -10.21 11.10 -0.15
N PHE A 183 -10.11 10.83 1.18
CA PHE A 183 -10.95 11.47 2.18
C PHE A 183 -10.78 12.99 2.22
N SER A 184 -9.54 13.47 2.12
CA SER A 184 -9.24 14.92 2.11
C SER A 184 -9.81 15.63 0.88
N LEU A 185 -10.10 14.88 -0.19
CA LEU A 185 -10.74 15.36 -1.41
C LEU A 185 -12.27 15.17 -1.42
N GLY A 186 -12.86 14.76 -0.29
CA GLY A 186 -14.30 14.55 -0.17
C GLY A 186 -14.77 13.15 -0.60
N GLY A 187 -13.86 12.20 -0.77
CA GLY A 187 -14.22 10.81 -1.02
C GLY A 187 -14.86 10.14 0.21
N PRO A 188 -15.76 9.15 0.01
CA PRO A 188 -16.41 8.44 1.10
C PRO A 188 -15.44 7.51 1.83
N VAL A 189 -15.71 7.26 3.12
CA VAL A 189 -15.01 6.22 3.90
C VAL A 189 -15.64 4.86 3.58
N LEU A 190 -14.80 3.91 3.21
CA LEU A 190 -15.22 2.56 2.84
C LEU A 190 -14.66 1.54 3.82
N HIS A 191 -15.39 0.45 4.01
CA HIS A 191 -14.88 -0.70 4.76
C HIS A 191 -13.76 -1.39 3.95
N GLU A 192 -12.64 -1.67 4.60
CA GLU A 192 -11.42 -2.20 3.97
C GLU A 192 -11.56 -3.56 3.28
N SER A 193 -12.64 -4.30 3.55
CA SER A 193 -12.91 -5.61 2.95
C SER A 193 -13.71 -5.57 1.65
N LEU A 194 -14.17 -4.38 1.22
CA LEU A 194 -14.95 -4.25 0.00
C LEU A 194 -14.06 -4.40 -1.24
N ASP A 195 -14.61 -5.00 -2.29
CA ASP A 195 -13.99 -5.13 -3.61
C ASP A 195 -14.57 -4.06 -4.56
N ILE A 196 -14.20 -2.80 -4.31
CA ILE A 196 -14.65 -1.61 -5.04
C ILE A 196 -13.51 -0.61 -5.15
N LEU A 197 -13.67 0.40 -6.02
CA LEU A 197 -12.75 1.52 -6.17
C LEU A 197 -13.52 2.84 -6.03
N ILE A 198 -12.79 3.90 -5.69
CA ILE A 198 -13.31 5.27 -5.67
C ILE A 198 -12.60 6.07 -6.75
N ILE A 199 -13.37 6.72 -7.61
CA ILE A 199 -12.89 7.71 -8.55
C ILE A 199 -13.15 9.08 -7.94
N THR A 200 -12.11 9.79 -7.53
CA THR A 200 -12.22 11.10 -6.89
C THR A 200 -11.61 12.17 -7.81
N PRO A 201 -12.40 13.14 -8.31
CA PRO A 201 -11.88 14.25 -9.10
C PRO A 201 -11.11 15.23 -8.22
N ILE A 202 -10.10 15.87 -8.78
CA ILE A 202 -9.23 16.82 -8.09
C ILE A 202 -9.38 18.20 -8.72
N ALA A 203 -9.84 19.16 -7.91
CA ALA A 203 -10.10 20.53 -8.35
C ALA A 203 -10.87 20.62 -9.68
N PRO A 204 -12.04 19.94 -9.81
CA PRO A 204 -12.82 20.04 -11.04
C PRO A 204 -13.34 21.47 -11.25
N VAL A 205 -13.37 21.91 -12.51
CA VAL A 205 -13.90 23.23 -12.86
C VAL A 205 -15.40 23.31 -12.51
N LEU A 206 -16.14 22.22 -12.73
CA LEU A 206 -17.51 22.08 -12.26
C LEU A 206 -17.52 21.60 -10.80
N ARG A 207 -17.87 22.48 -9.87
CA ARG A 207 -17.85 22.22 -8.40
C ARG A 207 -18.69 21.03 -7.93
N LEU A 208 -19.58 20.50 -8.77
CA LEU A 208 -20.52 19.42 -8.41
C LEU A 208 -20.13 18.04 -8.96
N LEU A 209 -18.88 17.85 -9.43
CA LEU A 209 -18.44 16.53 -9.84
C LEU A 209 -18.13 15.69 -8.57
N PRO A 210 -18.98 14.74 -8.19
CA PRO A 210 -18.82 13.96 -6.97
C PRO A 210 -17.74 12.90 -7.14
N SER A 211 -17.26 12.35 -6.00
CA SER A 211 -16.56 11.08 -6.01
C SER A 211 -17.53 9.95 -6.34
N ILE A 212 -17.11 9.02 -7.20
CA ILE A 212 -17.92 7.90 -7.66
C ILE A 212 -17.32 6.60 -7.12
N VAL A 213 -18.17 5.77 -6.51
CA VAL A 213 -17.79 4.41 -6.07
C VAL A 213 -18.19 3.43 -7.16
N VAL A 214 -17.24 2.63 -7.61
CA VAL A 214 -17.42 1.69 -8.72
C VAL A 214 -16.91 0.29 -8.34
N PRO A 215 -17.37 -0.78 -8.99
CA PRO A 215 -16.74 -2.10 -8.89
C PRO A 215 -15.23 -2.06 -9.17
N ASP A 216 -14.46 -3.03 -8.67
CA ASP A 216 -13.00 -3.09 -8.84
C ASP A 216 -12.56 -3.56 -10.25
N GLU A 217 -13.21 -3.02 -11.27
CA GLU A 217 -12.95 -3.30 -12.67
C GLU A 217 -11.93 -2.32 -13.27
N LYS A 218 -11.63 -2.52 -14.55
CA LYS A 218 -10.71 -1.69 -15.31
C LYS A 218 -11.25 -0.26 -15.44
N ILE A 219 -10.42 0.72 -15.11
CA ILE A 219 -10.64 2.15 -15.37
C ILE A 219 -9.56 2.62 -16.34
N GLU A 220 -9.93 3.38 -17.36
CA GLU A 220 -8.98 4.02 -18.27
C GLU A 220 -9.08 5.53 -18.11
N VAL A 221 -7.93 6.19 -18.01
CA VAL A 221 -7.82 7.64 -17.89
C VAL A 221 -6.95 8.16 -19.02
N ILE A 222 -7.44 9.17 -19.73
CA ILE A 222 -6.71 9.88 -20.77
C ILE A 222 -6.71 11.35 -20.40
N CYS A 223 -5.58 12.03 -20.57
CA CYS A 223 -5.46 13.45 -20.29
C CYS A 223 -5.01 14.21 -21.55
N SER A 224 -5.58 15.39 -21.78
CA SER A 224 -5.19 16.31 -22.84
C SER A 224 -3.82 16.98 -22.65
N HIS A 225 -3.02 16.55 -21.70
CA HIS A 225 -1.67 17.03 -21.38
C HIS A 225 -0.85 15.92 -20.74
N ASP A 226 0.47 16.11 -20.72
CA ASP A 226 1.38 15.23 -19.96
C ASP A 226 0.98 15.16 -18.50
N THR A 227 1.04 13.97 -17.93
CA THR A 227 0.60 13.70 -16.57
C THR A 227 1.69 13.02 -15.72
N ASN A 228 1.59 13.24 -14.42
CA ASN A 228 2.25 12.39 -13.43
C ASN A 228 1.27 11.30 -12.98
N ILE A 229 1.79 10.10 -12.78
CA ILE A 229 1.09 8.94 -12.22
C ILE A 229 1.79 8.61 -10.90
N VAL A 230 1.11 8.79 -9.78
CA VAL A 230 1.71 8.69 -8.44
C VAL A 230 1.07 7.52 -7.69
N MET A 231 1.87 6.53 -7.29
CA MET A 231 1.45 5.36 -6.51
C MET A 231 1.74 5.57 -5.02
N ASP A 232 0.71 5.49 -4.17
CA ASP A 232 0.79 5.63 -2.69
C ASP A 232 1.60 6.87 -2.23
N ALA A 233 1.55 7.97 -2.97
CA ALA A 233 2.33 9.20 -2.73
C ALA A 233 3.86 8.99 -2.63
N GLN A 234 4.40 7.89 -3.17
CA GLN A 234 5.82 7.52 -3.01
C GLN A 234 6.59 7.29 -4.32
N VAL A 235 5.93 6.87 -5.38
CA VAL A 235 6.54 6.60 -6.68
C VAL A 235 5.84 7.40 -7.74
N ILE A 236 6.59 8.06 -8.59
CA ILE A 236 6.08 8.89 -9.68
C ILE A 236 6.54 8.30 -11.01
N LYS A 237 5.59 8.11 -11.92
CA LYS A 237 5.77 7.82 -13.35
C LYS A 237 5.09 8.91 -14.17
N THR A 238 5.31 8.92 -15.46
CA THR A 238 4.73 9.93 -16.36
C THR A 238 4.05 9.26 -17.54
N ALA A 239 3.00 9.90 -18.05
CA ALA A 239 2.39 9.55 -19.33
C ALA A 239 2.32 10.80 -20.19
N GLY A 240 2.46 10.63 -21.50
CA GLY A 240 2.44 11.71 -22.48
C GLY A 240 1.04 12.20 -22.81
N PHE A 241 0.97 13.23 -23.67
CA PHE A 241 -0.25 13.79 -24.22
C PHE A 241 -1.14 12.68 -24.83
N GLU A 242 -2.41 12.62 -24.39
CA GLU A 242 -3.42 11.65 -24.83
C GLU A 242 -3.02 10.17 -24.67
N GLU A 243 -1.97 9.88 -23.93
CA GLU A 243 -1.58 8.53 -23.63
C GLU A 243 -2.58 7.89 -22.64
N SER A 244 -3.03 6.68 -22.97
CA SER A 244 -3.97 5.93 -22.14
C SER A 244 -3.28 5.37 -20.89
N ILE A 245 -3.84 5.70 -19.73
CA ILE A 245 -3.43 5.15 -18.42
C ILE A 245 -4.52 4.17 -17.97
N VAL A 246 -4.17 2.91 -17.89
CA VAL A 246 -5.09 1.84 -17.48
C VAL A 246 -4.86 1.49 -16.03
N ILE A 247 -5.90 1.62 -15.20
CA ILE A 247 -5.90 1.23 -13.80
C ILE A 247 -6.77 -0.01 -13.64
N LYS A 248 -6.24 -1.02 -12.95
CA LYS A 248 -6.96 -2.26 -12.67
C LYS A 248 -6.61 -2.81 -11.30
N LYS A 249 -7.44 -3.72 -10.78
CA LYS A 249 -7.12 -4.50 -9.60
C LYS A 249 -5.86 -5.32 -9.85
N HIS A 250 -4.92 -5.27 -8.92
CA HIS A 250 -3.76 -6.15 -8.94
C HIS A 250 -4.18 -7.58 -8.58
N PRO A 251 -3.68 -8.63 -9.29
CA PRO A 251 -4.13 -10.01 -9.08
C PRO A 251 -3.80 -10.57 -7.68
N LYS A 252 -2.79 -10.01 -7.01
CA LYS A 252 -2.38 -10.42 -5.66
C LYS A 252 -2.78 -9.35 -4.63
N ARG A 253 -3.38 -9.79 -3.53
CA ARG A 253 -3.82 -8.91 -2.44
C ARG A 253 -2.67 -8.58 -1.48
N ALA A 254 -2.77 -7.48 -0.76
CA ALA A 254 -1.95 -7.23 0.42
C ALA A 254 -2.52 -8.03 1.60
N VAL A 255 -1.70 -8.85 2.23
CA VAL A 255 -2.13 -9.73 3.33
C VAL A 255 -1.51 -9.26 4.63
N PHE A 256 -2.33 -8.71 5.52
CA PHE A 256 -1.88 -8.33 6.87
C PHE A 256 -2.11 -9.47 7.86
N VAL A 257 -1.15 -9.69 8.76
CA VAL A 257 -1.36 -10.48 9.96
C VAL A 257 -1.99 -9.60 11.03
N ARG A 258 -3.13 -10.04 11.58
CA ARG A 258 -3.90 -9.33 12.61
C ARG A 258 -4.05 -10.21 13.85
N LEU A 259 -3.71 -9.65 15.01
CA LEU A 259 -3.85 -10.34 16.30
C LEU A 259 -5.28 -10.25 16.85
N LYS A 260 -6.03 -9.22 16.45
CA LYS A 260 -7.43 -9.03 16.85
C LYS A 260 -8.29 -8.76 15.63
N LYS A 261 -9.41 -9.48 15.53
CA LYS A 261 -10.45 -9.14 14.57
C LYS A 261 -11.08 -7.82 15.03
N ARG A 262 -10.98 -6.79 14.23
CA ARG A 262 -11.63 -5.49 14.46
C ARG A 262 -12.49 -5.18 13.24
N GLY A 263 -13.58 -4.42 13.46
CA GLY A 263 -14.35 -3.79 12.39
C GLY A 263 -13.51 -2.72 11.67
N LEU A 264 -14.09 -1.60 11.35
CA LEU A 264 -13.44 -0.47 10.67
C LEU A 264 -12.17 0.02 11.38
N ARG A 265 -11.02 -0.61 11.09
CA ARG A 265 -9.72 -0.19 11.66
C ARG A 265 -9.35 1.22 11.25
N GLN A 266 -9.80 1.62 10.07
CA GLN A 266 -9.50 2.92 9.48
C GLN A 266 -10.22 4.08 10.18
N MET A 267 -11.33 3.83 10.88
CA MET A 267 -12.05 4.86 11.64
C MET A 267 -11.20 5.48 12.75
N GLY A 268 -10.26 4.74 13.32
CA GLY A 268 -9.31 5.28 14.30
C GLY A 268 -8.45 6.46 13.80
N LYS A 269 -8.36 6.70 12.47
CA LYS A 269 -7.73 7.90 11.88
C LYS A 269 -8.59 9.14 12.03
N LEU A 270 -9.87 8.93 11.95
CA LEU A 270 -10.82 10.03 11.91
C LEU A 270 -11.17 10.53 13.31
N GLY A 271 -10.53 9.97 14.37
CA GLY A 271 -10.80 10.36 15.75
C GLY A 271 -12.16 9.87 16.27
N VAL A 272 -12.75 8.84 15.63
CA VAL A 272 -14.07 8.26 15.95
C VAL A 272 -13.91 6.88 16.56
#